data_7f000664ab6303fb517de021a716d736
#
_entry.id   7f000664ab6303fb517de021a716d736
#
_cell.length_a   1.000
_cell.length_b   1.000
_cell.length_c   1.000
_cell.angle_alpha   90.00
_cell.angle_beta   90.00
_cell.angle_gamma   90.00
#
_symmetry.space_group_name_H-M   'P 1'
#
loop_
_entity.id
_entity.type
_entity.pdbx_description
1 polymer ?
#
loop_
_entity_poly.entity_id
_entity_poly.type
_entity_poly.pdbx_seq_one_letter_code
_entity_poly.pdbx_strand_id
1 'polypeptide(L)'
;MENIVNELVKIHNESFKNKVEDKYFSEMMLSEQYEIYCLFNFVRENIFIEKLKKEDKNKIFEKSQKEKTDFGKNEKFEKNMLGYVAFYGTIESIDIFEVAIKKEYQGQGFGEKLLIESMKNLIKDNENIRIKNIHFSGDKFLLEVNENNEKALKLYKKIGFEEIYVRKNYYGNNENAIIMMKSI
;
A
#
# COMPACT_ATOMS: atom_id res chain seq x y z
N MET A 1 10.57 17.90 -10.15
CA MET A 1 9.87 17.63 -8.88
C MET A 1 8.69 16.75 -9.23
N GLU A 2 8.69 15.51 -8.79
CA GLU A 2 7.63 14.55 -9.10
C GLU A 2 6.55 14.65 -8.02
N ASN A 3 5.27 14.77 -8.42
CA ASN A 3 4.13 14.77 -7.51
C ASN A 3 3.97 13.33 -6.96
N ILE A 4 3.48 13.18 -5.73
CA ILE A 4 3.25 11.87 -5.08
C ILE A 4 2.33 10.97 -5.92
N VAL A 5 1.33 11.55 -6.58
CA VAL A 5 0.41 10.84 -7.48
C VAL A 5 1.15 10.28 -8.69
N ASN A 6 2.05 11.06 -9.31
CA ASN A 6 2.83 10.59 -10.45
C ASN A 6 3.74 9.41 -10.08
N GLU A 7 4.30 9.42 -8.87
CA GLU A 7 5.13 8.31 -8.39
C GLU A 7 4.29 7.05 -8.14
N LEU A 8 3.09 7.18 -7.58
CA LEU A 8 2.12 6.07 -7.44
C LEU A 8 1.75 5.50 -8.81
N VAL A 9 1.39 6.35 -9.77
CA VAL A 9 1.05 5.95 -11.16
C VAL A 9 2.21 5.21 -11.81
N LYS A 10 3.44 5.70 -11.64
CA LYS A 10 4.64 5.05 -12.16
C LYS A 10 4.82 3.64 -11.58
N ILE A 11 4.78 3.51 -10.25
CA ILE A 11 4.91 2.21 -9.57
C ILE A 11 3.80 1.25 -10.00
N HIS A 12 2.55 1.73 -10.08
CA HIS A 12 1.42 0.95 -10.56
C HIS A 12 1.66 0.44 -11.99
N ASN A 13 1.99 1.36 -12.88
CA ASN A 13 2.17 1.06 -14.30
C ASN A 13 3.36 0.13 -14.60
N GLU A 14 4.35 0.09 -13.72
CA GLU A 14 5.45 -0.89 -13.79
C GLU A 14 5.06 -2.26 -13.22
N SER A 15 4.09 -2.31 -12.29
CA SER A 15 3.73 -3.52 -11.53
C SER A 15 2.53 -4.28 -12.11
N PHE A 16 1.58 -3.59 -12.74
CA PHE A 16 0.32 -4.16 -13.20
C PHE A 16 0.15 -4.08 -14.73
N LYS A 17 -0.65 -5.01 -15.29
CA LYS A 17 -0.95 -5.03 -16.74
C LYS A 17 -1.84 -3.84 -17.14
N ASN A 18 -2.87 -3.55 -16.34
CA ASN A 18 -3.76 -2.43 -16.55
C ASN A 18 -3.03 -1.14 -16.20
N LYS A 19 -2.96 -0.19 -17.14
CA LYS A 19 -2.30 1.09 -16.92
C LYS A 19 -3.32 2.12 -16.45
N VAL A 20 -2.87 3.01 -15.57
CA VAL A 20 -3.69 4.05 -14.96
C VAL A 20 -3.07 5.43 -15.17
N GLU A 21 -3.89 6.46 -15.00
CA GLU A 21 -3.51 7.87 -15.03
C GLU A 21 -3.67 8.48 -13.64
N ASP A 22 -3.22 9.70 -13.45
CA ASP A 22 -3.25 10.46 -12.18
C ASP A 22 -4.64 10.49 -11.52
N LYS A 23 -5.69 10.47 -12.34
CA LYS A 23 -7.08 10.45 -11.89
C LYS A 23 -7.37 9.26 -10.97
N TYR A 24 -6.81 8.09 -11.28
CA TYR A 24 -7.04 6.85 -10.51
C TYR A 24 -6.68 7.00 -9.03
N PHE A 25 -5.45 7.39 -8.73
CA PHE A 25 -5.03 7.60 -7.34
C PHE A 25 -5.64 8.86 -6.72
N SER A 26 -5.87 9.88 -7.54
CA SER A 26 -6.54 11.10 -7.07
C SER A 26 -7.95 10.85 -6.58
N GLU A 27 -8.71 9.98 -7.22
CA GLU A 27 -10.05 9.57 -6.79
C GLU A 27 -10.01 8.70 -5.54
N MET A 28 -9.07 7.74 -5.45
CA MET A 28 -8.87 6.96 -4.23
C MET A 28 -8.58 7.86 -3.03
N MET A 29 -7.66 8.83 -3.17
CA MET A 29 -7.30 9.75 -2.09
C MET A 29 -8.45 10.68 -1.65
N LEU A 30 -9.45 10.90 -2.49
CA LEU A 30 -10.64 11.69 -2.17
C LEU A 30 -11.75 10.86 -1.52
N SER A 31 -11.74 9.55 -1.73
CA SER A 31 -12.72 8.62 -1.18
C SER A 31 -12.45 8.32 0.30
N GLU A 32 -13.51 8.20 1.09
CA GLU A 32 -13.42 7.76 2.49
C GLU A 32 -13.29 6.25 2.64
N GLN A 33 -13.51 5.50 1.54
CA GLN A 33 -13.38 4.06 1.50
C GLN A 33 -11.97 3.58 1.20
N TYR A 34 -11.04 4.48 0.81
CA TYR A 34 -9.67 4.10 0.51
C TYR A 34 -8.69 4.72 1.48
N GLU A 35 -7.70 3.92 1.87
CA GLU A 35 -6.51 4.37 2.58
C GLU A 35 -5.26 3.87 1.89
N ILE A 36 -4.32 4.77 1.62
CA ILE A 36 -3.05 4.46 0.93
C ILE A 36 -1.89 4.69 1.89
N TYR A 37 -1.06 3.67 2.05
CA TYR A 37 0.19 3.73 2.80
C TYR A 37 1.36 3.56 1.85
N CYS A 38 2.37 4.41 1.97
CA CYS A 38 3.57 4.38 1.15
C CYS A 38 4.79 4.01 1.99
N LEU A 39 5.64 3.18 1.43
CA LEU A 39 6.94 2.81 1.98
C LEU A 39 8.01 3.70 1.38
N PHE A 40 8.78 4.35 2.24
CA PHE A 40 9.86 5.23 1.84
C PHE A 40 11.19 4.79 2.46
N ASN A 41 12.30 5.13 1.79
CA ASN A 41 13.60 5.15 2.41
C ASN A 41 14.20 6.56 2.37
N PHE A 42 15.00 6.89 3.38
CA PHE A 42 15.97 7.98 3.35
C PHE A 42 17.36 7.44 3.01
N VAL A 43 18.20 8.32 2.46
CA VAL A 43 19.60 8.03 2.07
C VAL A 43 20.46 7.71 3.30
N ARG A 44 20.23 6.82 4.11
CA ARG A 44 21.04 6.18 5.17
C ARG A 44 20.21 5.19 5.99
N GLU A 45 19.43 4.34 5.29
CA GLU A 45 18.82 3.13 5.87
C GLU A 45 17.56 3.27 6.74
N ASN A 46 16.99 4.45 6.92
CA ASN A 46 15.72 4.57 7.63
C ASN A 46 14.55 4.32 6.69
N ILE A 47 13.90 3.17 6.81
CA ILE A 47 12.68 2.83 6.09
C ILE A 47 11.49 3.14 6.99
N PHE A 48 10.54 3.90 6.48
CA PHE A 48 9.33 4.26 7.20
C PHE A 48 8.10 4.16 6.30
N ILE A 49 6.94 4.06 6.94
CA ILE A 49 5.65 3.99 6.26
C ILE A 49 4.85 5.22 6.63
N GLU A 50 4.27 5.84 5.63
CA GLU A 50 3.44 7.02 5.77
C GLU A 50 2.07 6.79 5.13
N LYS A 51 1.00 7.11 5.87
CA LYS A 51 -0.36 7.16 5.35
C LYS A 51 -0.55 8.45 4.56
N LEU A 52 -1.04 8.34 3.34
CA LEU A 52 -1.36 9.51 2.53
C LEU A 52 -2.69 10.13 2.96
N LYS A 53 -2.74 11.46 2.98
CA LYS A 53 -3.94 12.23 3.28
C LYS A 53 -4.47 12.93 2.03
N LYS A 54 -5.72 13.36 2.07
CA LYS A 54 -6.37 14.10 0.95
C LYS A 54 -5.56 15.32 0.50
N GLU A 55 -4.98 16.06 1.44
CA GLU A 55 -4.14 17.23 1.18
C GLU A 55 -2.80 16.90 0.51
N ASP A 56 -2.35 15.64 0.59
CA ASP A 56 -1.07 15.21 -0.01
C ASP A 56 -1.16 15.07 -1.53
N LYS A 57 -2.38 15.08 -2.10
CA LYS A 57 -2.63 14.95 -3.54
C LYS A 57 -1.79 15.92 -4.38
N ASN A 58 -1.63 17.14 -3.90
CA ASN A 58 -0.86 18.20 -4.57
C ASN A 58 0.53 18.41 -3.97
N LYS A 59 0.92 17.60 -2.98
CA LYS A 59 2.27 17.67 -2.41
C LYS A 59 3.28 17.33 -3.49
N ILE A 60 4.08 18.31 -3.83
CA ILE A 60 5.31 18.09 -4.57
C ILE A 60 6.26 17.38 -3.62
N PHE A 61 6.81 16.24 -4.07
CA PHE A 61 7.90 15.60 -3.38
C PHE A 61 9.06 16.60 -3.34
N GLU A 62 9.19 17.35 -2.24
CA GLU A 62 10.44 18.01 -1.98
C GLU A 62 11.45 16.92 -1.67
N LYS A 63 12.40 16.72 -2.58
CA LYS A 63 13.56 15.84 -2.38
C LYS A 63 14.43 16.26 -1.18
N SER A 64 13.91 17.12 -0.31
CA SER A 64 14.66 17.64 0.83
C SER A 64 13.73 18.12 1.95
N GLN A 65 13.50 17.28 2.97
CA GLN A 65 13.23 17.85 4.29
C GLN A 65 14.55 18.22 4.94
N LYS A 66 14.68 19.51 5.30
CA LYS A 66 15.77 19.97 6.15
C LYS A 66 15.47 19.52 7.58
N GLU A 67 15.93 18.35 7.97
CA GLU A 67 16.07 18.07 9.39
C GLU A 67 17.32 18.80 9.88
N LYS A 68 17.15 19.69 10.87
CA LYS A 68 18.25 20.23 11.64
C LYS A 68 18.78 19.09 12.53
N THR A 69 19.81 18.42 12.05
CA THR A 69 20.63 17.61 12.95
C THR A 69 21.59 18.53 13.69
N ASP A 70 21.87 18.26 14.98
CA ASP A 70 22.80 19.01 15.84
C ASP A 70 24.26 19.12 15.31
N PHE A 71 24.53 18.60 14.11
CA PHE A 71 25.82 18.56 13.44
C PHE A 71 26.01 19.61 12.33
N GLY A 72 25.16 20.62 12.22
CA GLY A 72 25.50 21.87 11.50
C GLY A 72 25.71 21.78 9.98
N LYS A 73 25.41 20.67 9.30
CA LYS A 73 25.45 20.55 7.84
C LYS A 73 24.04 20.32 7.29
N ASN A 74 23.57 21.23 6.43
CA ASN A 74 22.34 21.11 5.65
C ASN A 74 22.51 19.97 4.59
N GLU A 75 22.38 18.72 4.97
CA GLU A 75 22.33 17.62 4.03
C GLU A 75 20.89 17.50 3.48
N LYS A 76 20.74 17.56 2.17
CA LYS A 76 19.49 17.25 1.48
C LYS A 76 19.29 15.75 1.51
N PHE A 77 18.33 15.28 2.28
CA PHE A 77 17.94 13.87 2.27
C PHE A 77 16.90 13.62 1.16
N GLU A 78 17.22 12.75 0.23
CA GLU A 78 16.24 12.32 -0.78
C GLU A 78 15.33 11.24 -0.18
N LYS A 79 14.03 11.54 -0.15
CA LYS A 79 12.98 10.60 0.22
C LYS A 79 12.54 9.86 -1.05
N ASN A 80 12.78 8.56 -1.14
CA ASN A 80 12.37 7.73 -2.27
C ASN A 80 11.21 6.82 -1.87
N MET A 81 10.13 6.83 -2.67
CA MET A 81 9.06 5.86 -2.52
C MET A 81 9.50 4.50 -3.08
N LEU A 82 9.44 3.45 -2.28
CA LEU A 82 9.79 2.08 -2.65
C LEU A 82 8.58 1.28 -3.11
N GLY A 83 7.39 1.65 -2.63
CA GLY A 83 6.15 0.96 -2.91
C GLY A 83 4.98 1.55 -2.14
N TYR A 84 3.81 0.97 -2.37
CA TYR A 84 2.57 1.37 -1.69
C TYR A 84 1.64 0.17 -1.48
N VAL A 85 0.69 0.33 -0.57
CA VAL A 85 -0.49 -0.51 -0.42
C VAL A 85 -1.73 0.38 -0.34
N ALA A 86 -2.79 0.01 -1.06
CA ALA A 86 -4.10 0.63 -0.98
C ALA A 86 -5.08 -0.35 -0.33
N PHE A 87 -5.79 0.12 0.69
CA PHE A 87 -6.86 -0.62 1.35
C PHE A 87 -8.21 -0.03 0.92
N TYR A 88 -9.19 -0.91 0.72
CA TYR A 88 -10.59 -0.55 0.53
C TYR A 88 -11.40 -1.05 1.72
N GLY A 89 -12.02 -0.14 2.44
CA GLY A 89 -12.75 -0.45 3.66
C GLY A 89 -14.25 -0.61 3.42
N THR A 90 -14.82 -1.64 4.06
CA THR A 90 -16.26 -1.86 4.20
C THR A 90 -16.61 -2.07 5.66
N ILE A 91 -17.91 -2.16 5.98
CA ILE A 91 -18.37 -2.53 7.33
C ILE A 91 -18.06 -3.97 7.70
N GLU A 92 -17.81 -4.85 6.73
CA GLU A 92 -17.60 -6.29 6.93
C GLU A 92 -16.14 -6.70 6.82
N SER A 93 -15.34 -5.99 6.01
CA SER A 93 -13.95 -6.33 5.72
C SER A 93 -13.12 -5.11 5.38
N ILE A 94 -11.82 -5.30 5.46
CA ILE A 94 -10.81 -4.39 4.93
C ILE A 94 -10.07 -5.13 3.83
N ASP A 95 -10.29 -4.74 2.60
CA ASP A 95 -9.68 -5.41 1.46
C ASP A 95 -8.31 -4.79 1.15
N ILE A 96 -7.28 -5.62 1.00
CA ILE A 96 -6.04 -5.19 0.37
C ILE A 96 -6.33 -5.09 -1.11
N PHE A 97 -6.66 -3.87 -1.54
CA PHE A 97 -7.11 -3.60 -2.90
C PHE A 97 -5.98 -3.76 -3.91
N GLU A 98 -4.80 -3.22 -3.60
CA GLU A 98 -3.58 -3.45 -4.37
C GLU A 98 -2.32 -3.19 -3.52
N VAL A 99 -1.24 -3.87 -3.86
CA VAL A 99 0.08 -3.65 -3.28
C VAL A 99 1.15 -3.75 -4.36
N ALA A 100 2.07 -2.80 -4.37
CA ALA A 100 3.18 -2.78 -5.31
C ALA A 100 4.48 -2.34 -4.64
N ILE A 101 5.57 -3.03 -5.01
CA ILE A 101 6.95 -2.65 -4.68
C ILE A 101 7.70 -2.47 -5.99
N LYS A 102 8.45 -1.39 -6.13
CA LYS A 102 9.33 -1.16 -7.29
C LYS A 102 10.21 -2.37 -7.54
N LYS A 103 10.38 -2.72 -8.80
CA LYS A 103 11.03 -3.96 -9.23
C LYS A 103 12.43 -4.15 -8.63
N GLU A 104 13.20 -3.09 -8.55
CA GLU A 104 14.56 -3.08 -7.99
C GLU A 104 14.62 -3.33 -6.48
N TYR A 105 13.48 -3.20 -5.77
CA TYR A 105 13.37 -3.43 -4.33
C TYR A 105 12.58 -4.69 -3.97
N GLN A 106 12.13 -5.46 -4.97
CA GLN A 106 11.43 -6.74 -4.71
C GLN A 106 12.41 -7.80 -4.18
N GLY A 107 11.86 -8.80 -3.48
CA GLY A 107 12.66 -9.91 -2.91
C GLY A 107 13.50 -9.55 -1.68
N GLN A 108 13.41 -8.33 -1.18
CA GLN A 108 14.19 -7.82 -0.04
C GLN A 108 13.38 -7.69 1.26
N GLY A 109 12.16 -8.25 1.30
CA GLY A 109 11.29 -8.17 2.48
C GLY A 109 10.43 -6.91 2.58
N PHE A 110 10.57 -5.94 1.67
CA PHE A 110 9.84 -4.68 1.74
C PHE A 110 8.33 -4.82 1.60
N GLY A 111 7.84 -5.76 0.78
CA GLY A 111 6.41 -6.04 0.68
C GLY A 111 5.81 -6.57 1.99
N GLU A 112 6.53 -7.45 2.67
CA GLU A 112 6.15 -7.97 3.98
C GLU A 112 6.09 -6.86 5.03
N LYS A 113 7.15 -6.04 5.11
CA LYS A 113 7.22 -4.89 6.02
C LYS A 113 6.07 -3.92 5.77
N LEU A 114 5.85 -3.53 4.51
CA LEU A 114 4.79 -2.61 4.12
C LEU A 114 3.42 -3.13 4.57
N LEU A 115 3.08 -4.38 4.28
CA LEU A 115 1.79 -4.97 4.64
C LEU A 115 1.60 -5.05 6.15
N ILE A 116 2.57 -5.61 6.89
CA ILE A 116 2.45 -5.79 8.33
C ILE A 116 2.30 -4.45 9.05
N GLU A 117 3.14 -3.47 8.74
CA GLU A 117 3.12 -2.18 9.43
C GLU A 117 1.89 -1.35 9.03
N SER A 118 1.49 -1.37 7.74
CA SER A 118 0.29 -0.65 7.30
C SER A 118 -0.98 -1.22 7.90
N MET A 119 -1.14 -2.56 7.96
CA MET A 119 -2.28 -3.20 8.64
C MET A 119 -2.33 -2.84 10.13
N LYS A 120 -1.18 -2.87 10.83
CA LYS A 120 -1.12 -2.45 12.25
C LYS A 120 -1.51 -1.00 12.44
N ASN A 121 -1.01 -0.10 11.60
CA ASN A 121 -1.35 1.32 11.67
C ASN A 121 -2.83 1.55 11.40
N LEU A 122 -3.39 0.86 10.40
CA LEU A 122 -4.80 0.95 10.05
C LEU A 122 -5.71 0.52 11.22
N ILE A 123 -5.40 -0.61 11.87
CA ILE A 123 -6.14 -1.10 13.04
C ILE A 123 -6.06 -0.08 14.17
N LYS A 124 -4.85 0.40 14.50
CA LYS A 124 -4.62 1.38 15.57
C LYS A 124 -5.36 2.70 15.32
N ASP A 125 -5.33 3.19 14.07
CA ASP A 125 -6.05 4.40 13.69
C ASP A 125 -7.56 4.20 13.88
N ASN A 126 -8.09 3.02 13.51
CA ASN A 126 -9.51 2.71 13.63
C ASN A 126 -9.95 2.49 15.09
N GLU A 127 -9.13 1.91 15.95
CA GLU A 127 -9.42 1.82 17.39
C GLU A 127 -9.61 3.20 18.03
N ASN A 128 -8.82 4.18 17.60
CA ASN A 128 -8.94 5.56 18.05
C ASN A 128 -10.10 6.32 17.38
N ILE A 129 -10.63 5.84 16.24
CA ILE A 129 -11.60 6.51 15.38
C ILE A 129 -12.93 5.72 15.27
N ARG A 130 -13.13 4.64 16.03
CA ARG A 130 -14.34 3.78 15.97
C ARG A 130 -15.70 4.51 15.91
N ILE A 131 -15.71 5.83 16.08
CA ILE A 131 -16.89 6.68 15.98
C ILE A 131 -16.95 7.47 14.64
N LYS A 132 -15.87 7.53 13.82
CA LYS A 132 -15.80 8.45 12.67
C LYS A 132 -15.69 7.82 11.29
N ASN A 133 -15.18 6.62 11.13
CA ASN A 133 -15.06 6.00 9.80
C ASN A 133 -15.63 4.57 9.77
N ILE A 134 -16.94 4.49 9.54
CA ILE A 134 -17.67 3.22 9.45
C ILE A 134 -17.12 2.29 8.35
N HIS A 135 -16.46 2.83 7.35
CA HIS A 135 -15.94 2.05 6.22
C HIS A 135 -14.80 1.11 6.60
N PHE A 136 -14.10 1.35 7.71
CA PHE A 136 -13.00 0.52 8.18
C PHE A 136 -13.32 -0.22 9.49
N SER A 137 -14.59 -0.59 9.70
CA SER A 137 -15.03 -1.30 10.91
C SER A 137 -15.02 -2.84 10.77
N GLY A 138 -14.64 -3.35 9.62
CA GLY A 138 -14.53 -4.79 9.37
C GLY A 138 -13.56 -5.49 10.33
N ASP A 139 -13.84 -6.75 10.63
CA ASP A 139 -13.10 -7.60 11.58
C ASP A 139 -12.07 -8.52 10.91
N LYS A 140 -11.86 -8.35 9.60
CA LYS A 140 -10.97 -9.18 8.80
C LYS A 140 -10.36 -8.42 7.64
N PHE A 141 -9.16 -8.83 7.25
CA PHE A 141 -8.56 -8.45 5.99
C PHE A 141 -8.89 -9.49 4.91
N LEU A 142 -9.22 -9.02 3.71
CA LEU A 142 -9.39 -9.85 2.52
C LEU A 142 -8.43 -9.41 1.42
N LEU A 143 -8.10 -10.31 0.53
CA LEU A 143 -7.40 -10.01 -0.72
C LEU A 143 -7.76 -11.03 -1.81
N GLU A 144 -7.55 -10.61 -3.07
CA GLU A 144 -7.60 -11.48 -4.23
C GLU A 144 -6.21 -11.54 -4.87
N VAL A 145 -5.76 -12.74 -5.20
CA VAL A 145 -4.45 -12.95 -5.83
C VAL A 145 -4.54 -13.97 -6.95
N ASN A 146 -3.85 -13.73 -8.07
CA ASN A 146 -3.76 -14.70 -9.15
C ASN A 146 -3.06 -15.99 -8.66
N GLU A 147 -3.65 -17.16 -8.95
CA GLU A 147 -3.11 -18.45 -8.53
C GLU A 147 -1.67 -18.70 -9.01
N ASN A 148 -1.26 -18.08 -10.12
CA ASN A 148 0.07 -18.19 -10.67
C ASN A 148 1.09 -17.22 -10.00
N ASN A 149 0.62 -16.33 -9.11
CA ASN A 149 1.51 -15.42 -8.38
C ASN A 149 2.07 -16.07 -7.11
N GLU A 150 2.91 -17.09 -7.31
CA GLU A 150 3.49 -17.86 -6.20
C GLU A 150 4.23 -17.01 -5.18
N LYS A 151 4.87 -15.90 -5.61
CA LYS A 151 5.61 -15.00 -4.70
C LYS A 151 4.65 -14.29 -3.74
N ALA A 152 3.54 -13.78 -4.25
CA ALA A 152 2.52 -13.12 -3.44
C ALA A 152 1.82 -14.13 -2.53
N LEU A 153 1.46 -15.31 -3.04
CA LEU A 153 0.85 -16.38 -2.24
C LEU A 153 1.72 -16.79 -1.05
N LYS A 154 3.03 -16.98 -1.27
CA LYS A 154 3.99 -17.28 -0.19
C LYS A 154 4.07 -16.16 0.83
N LEU A 155 4.07 -14.90 0.38
CA LEU A 155 4.08 -13.73 1.25
C LEU A 155 2.81 -13.67 2.12
N TYR A 156 1.63 -13.79 1.52
CA TYR A 156 0.36 -13.70 2.24
C TYR A 156 0.21 -14.82 3.26
N LYS A 157 0.53 -16.08 2.90
CA LYS A 157 0.57 -17.19 3.86
C LYS A 157 1.53 -16.94 5.02
N LYS A 158 2.74 -16.42 4.74
CA LYS A 158 3.75 -16.09 5.77
C LYS A 158 3.24 -15.06 6.78
N ILE A 159 2.45 -14.08 6.33
CA ILE A 159 1.90 -13.04 7.21
C ILE A 159 0.53 -13.40 7.81
N GLY A 160 0.09 -14.65 7.63
CA GLY A 160 -1.07 -15.22 8.31
C GLY A 160 -2.39 -15.13 7.56
N PHE A 161 -2.37 -14.96 6.23
CA PHE A 161 -3.57 -15.13 5.41
C PHE A 161 -3.81 -16.60 5.08
N GLU A 162 -5.06 -17.00 5.09
CA GLU A 162 -5.54 -18.33 4.72
C GLU A 162 -6.39 -18.26 3.45
N GLU A 163 -6.28 -19.28 2.60
CA GLU A 163 -7.12 -19.41 1.41
C GLU A 163 -8.54 -19.80 1.82
N ILE A 164 -9.54 -19.01 1.42
CA ILE A 164 -10.94 -19.27 1.77
C ILE A 164 -11.82 -19.62 0.57
N TYR A 165 -11.44 -19.19 -0.63
CA TYR A 165 -12.21 -19.44 -1.84
C TYR A 165 -11.37 -19.31 -3.10
N VAL A 166 -11.75 -20.04 -4.17
CA VAL A 166 -11.16 -19.91 -5.51
C VAL A 166 -12.22 -19.44 -6.49
N ARG A 167 -12.03 -18.23 -7.02
CA ARG A 167 -12.88 -17.67 -8.08
C ARG A 167 -12.31 -18.10 -9.43
N LYS A 168 -13.03 -19.04 -10.08
CA LYS A 168 -12.58 -19.62 -11.35
C LYS A 168 -12.62 -18.61 -12.49
N ASN A 169 -11.58 -18.66 -13.35
CA ASN A 169 -11.46 -17.88 -14.58
C ASN A 169 -11.61 -16.34 -14.39
N TYR A 170 -11.24 -15.84 -13.21
CA TYR A 170 -11.42 -14.44 -12.85
C TYR A 170 -10.55 -13.48 -13.69
N TYR A 171 -9.31 -13.87 -13.96
CA TYR A 171 -8.40 -13.09 -14.80
C TYR A 171 -8.50 -13.43 -16.30
N GLY A 172 -9.45 -14.31 -16.69
CA GLY A 172 -9.55 -14.84 -18.05
C GLY A 172 -8.51 -15.93 -18.33
N ASN A 173 -8.56 -16.52 -19.52
CA ASN A 173 -7.59 -17.53 -19.98
C ASN A 173 -7.37 -18.73 -19.01
N ASN A 174 -8.44 -19.13 -18.28
CA ASN A 174 -8.40 -20.14 -17.22
C ASN A 174 -7.51 -19.79 -16.00
N GLU A 175 -7.18 -18.53 -15.80
CA GLU A 175 -6.48 -18.07 -14.60
C GLU A 175 -7.47 -17.75 -13.48
N ASN A 176 -7.31 -18.39 -12.32
CA ASN A 176 -8.17 -18.25 -11.16
C ASN A 176 -7.65 -17.14 -10.22
N ALA A 177 -8.58 -16.54 -9.46
CA ALA A 177 -8.23 -15.75 -8.29
C ALA A 177 -8.39 -16.60 -7.03
N ILE A 178 -7.40 -16.58 -6.17
CA ILE A 178 -7.46 -17.11 -4.81
C ILE A 178 -7.86 -15.97 -3.89
N ILE A 179 -8.97 -16.14 -3.18
CA ILE A 179 -9.40 -15.20 -2.14
C ILE A 179 -8.78 -15.68 -0.82
N MET A 180 -8.08 -14.77 -0.17
CA MET A 180 -7.43 -15.04 1.09
C MET A 180 -7.94 -14.11 2.19
N MET A 181 -7.99 -14.60 3.42
CA MET A 181 -8.50 -13.91 4.59
C MET A 181 -7.50 -13.97 5.74
N LYS A 182 -7.50 -12.90 6.53
CA LYS A 182 -6.81 -12.84 7.83
C LYS A 182 -7.71 -12.11 8.82
N SER A 183 -8.01 -12.74 9.97
CA SER A 183 -8.73 -12.08 11.07
C SER A 183 -7.89 -10.98 11.72
N ILE A 184 -8.58 -9.94 12.21
CA ILE A 184 -7.97 -8.82 12.95
C ILE A 184 -7.93 -9.14 14.43
#